data_9e25f8ff8de04457e4228c987b96e509
#
_entry.id   9e25f8ff8de04457e4228c987b96e509
#
_cell.length_a   1.000
_cell.length_b   1.000
_cell.length_c   1.000
_cell.angle_alpha   90.00
_cell.angle_beta   90.00
_cell.angle_gamma   90.00
#
_symmetry.space_group_name_H-M   'P 1'
#
loop_
_entity.id
_entity.type
_entity.pdbx_description
1 polymer ?
#
loop_
_entity_poly.entity_id
_entity_poly.type
_entity_poly.pdbx_seq_one_letter_code
_entity_poly.pdbx_strand_id
1 'polypeptide(L)'
;NAALEAGIARENVAIDCLTLTVSAQQDQVKQTLEAVARVRGELGLETVLGVSNISFGLPQRALVTQAFLTQAIQSGLTLPIINPNQKEMMDAVDACRVLSGEDANCAAYIERHAAQTKPQAEQKPGVKLSIADAIAKGLCDEAAAAARELLETMPPLDVVEKELIPALDAVGEQYEKQIIFLPQLMNAAAASGAAFDEVRRVIGQSSAAGEGKGPIVLATVEGDIHD
;
A
#
# COMPACT_ATOMS: atom_id res chain seq x y z
N ASN A 1 16.05 23.42 -26.31
CA ASN A 1 17.48 23.72 -26.60
C ASN A 1 17.91 25.06 -25.99
N ALA A 2 17.07 26.13 -26.01
CA ALA A 2 17.44 27.47 -25.48
C ALA A 2 17.92 27.44 -23.99
N ALA A 3 17.30 26.62 -23.14
CA ALA A 3 17.72 26.48 -21.73
C ALA A 3 19.16 25.89 -21.62
N LEU A 4 19.45 24.84 -22.41
CA LEU A 4 20.79 24.24 -22.45
C LEU A 4 21.83 25.19 -23.01
N GLU A 5 21.48 25.95 -24.06
CA GLU A 5 22.35 26.99 -24.64
C GLU A 5 22.64 28.11 -23.64
N ALA A 6 21.68 28.38 -22.73
CA ALA A 6 21.84 29.30 -21.62
C ALA A 6 22.57 28.71 -20.40
N GLY A 7 23.03 27.46 -20.47
CA GLY A 7 23.72 26.77 -19.38
C GLY A 7 22.81 26.25 -18.26
N ILE A 8 21.50 26.18 -18.50
CA ILE A 8 20.56 25.62 -17.54
C ILE A 8 20.51 24.09 -17.71
N ALA A 9 20.81 23.36 -16.64
CA ALA A 9 20.73 21.91 -16.65
C ALA A 9 19.30 21.43 -16.87
N ARG A 10 19.13 20.29 -17.55
CA ARG A 10 17.85 19.76 -17.98
C ARG A 10 16.91 19.47 -16.80
N GLU A 11 17.43 18.96 -15.71
CA GLU A 11 16.72 18.69 -14.47
C GLU A 11 16.15 19.95 -13.77
N ASN A 12 16.62 21.13 -14.16
CA ASN A 12 16.15 22.41 -13.64
C ASN A 12 15.09 23.06 -14.56
N VAL A 13 14.56 22.31 -15.52
CA VAL A 13 13.55 22.79 -16.47
C VAL A 13 12.23 22.08 -16.24
N ALA A 14 11.20 22.85 -15.86
CA ALA A 14 9.82 22.37 -15.83
C ALA A 14 8.98 23.10 -16.89
N ILE A 15 8.06 22.38 -17.52
CA ILE A 15 7.17 22.93 -18.56
C ILE A 15 5.77 23.09 -18.01
N ASP A 16 5.25 24.32 -18.05
CA ASP A 16 3.83 24.58 -17.81
C ASP A 16 3.04 24.25 -19.08
N CYS A 17 2.22 23.19 -18.99
CA CYS A 17 1.38 22.74 -20.11
C CYS A 17 0.06 23.49 -20.22
N LEU A 18 -0.12 24.51 -19.42
CA LEU A 18 -1.26 25.44 -19.39
C LEU A 18 -2.60 24.76 -19.11
N THR A 19 -3.23 25.14 -18.00
CA THR A 19 -4.59 24.71 -17.67
C THR A 19 -5.59 25.82 -17.98
N LEU A 20 -6.43 25.60 -18.97
CA LEU A 20 -7.56 26.46 -19.32
C LEU A 20 -8.83 26.00 -18.58
N THR A 21 -9.78 26.94 -18.39
CA THR A 21 -11.00 26.60 -17.69
C THR A 21 -11.98 25.81 -18.56
N VAL A 22 -12.47 24.69 -18.03
CA VAL A 22 -13.41 23.83 -18.74
C VAL A 22 -14.77 24.50 -19.01
N SER A 23 -15.14 25.52 -18.22
CA SER A 23 -16.38 26.27 -18.45
C SER A 23 -16.38 27.09 -19.75
N ALA A 24 -15.21 27.44 -20.25
CA ALA A 24 -15.07 28.22 -21.51
C ALA A 24 -14.50 27.35 -22.66
N GLN A 25 -13.64 26.36 -22.36
CA GLN A 25 -12.91 25.62 -23.37
C GLN A 25 -12.81 24.15 -22.99
N GLN A 26 -13.93 23.45 -23.02
CA GLN A 26 -14.06 22.06 -22.57
C GLN A 26 -13.19 21.07 -23.39
N ASP A 27 -13.03 21.32 -24.67
CA ASP A 27 -12.22 20.54 -25.61
C ASP A 27 -10.71 20.62 -25.34
N GLN A 28 -10.25 21.66 -24.63
CA GLN A 28 -8.82 21.84 -24.34
C GLN A 28 -8.31 20.94 -23.23
N VAL A 29 -9.18 20.38 -22.41
CA VAL A 29 -8.79 19.49 -21.30
C VAL A 29 -7.95 18.30 -21.80
N LYS A 30 -8.42 17.65 -22.87
CA LYS A 30 -7.70 16.53 -23.48
C LYS A 30 -6.33 16.95 -24.01
N GLN A 31 -6.25 18.11 -24.64
CA GLN A 31 -4.98 18.64 -25.18
C GLN A 31 -3.98 18.96 -24.06
N THR A 32 -4.45 19.50 -22.93
CA THR A 32 -3.59 19.73 -21.75
C THR A 32 -3.02 18.40 -21.22
N LEU A 33 -3.84 17.37 -21.07
CA LEU A 33 -3.39 16.04 -20.60
C LEU A 33 -2.42 15.39 -21.60
N GLU A 34 -2.69 15.49 -22.89
CA GLU A 34 -1.77 15.02 -23.95
C GLU A 34 -0.44 15.77 -23.92
N ALA A 35 -0.46 17.09 -23.71
CA ALA A 35 0.76 17.88 -23.61
C ALA A 35 1.61 17.46 -22.41
N VAL A 36 0.99 17.23 -21.23
CA VAL A 36 1.67 16.69 -20.05
C VAL A 36 2.33 15.34 -20.36
N ALA A 37 1.58 14.41 -20.97
CA ALA A 37 2.08 13.09 -21.32
C ALA A 37 3.27 13.16 -22.30
N ARG A 38 3.19 14.04 -23.30
CA ARG A 38 4.27 14.22 -24.30
C ARG A 38 5.51 14.88 -23.70
N VAL A 39 5.35 15.90 -22.88
CA VAL A 39 6.50 16.54 -22.20
C VAL A 39 7.22 15.54 -21.31
N ARG A 40 6.47 14.73 -20.55
CA ARG A 40 7.06 13.71 -19.68
C ARG A 40 7.67 12.55 -20.46
N GLY A 41 6.94 11.99 -21.44
CA GLY A 41 7.35 10.80 -22.19
C GLY A 41 8.38 11.08 -23.28
N GLU A 42 8.19 12.13 -24.08
CA GLU A 42 9.06 12.43 -25.23
C GLU A 42 10.28 13.29 -24.84
N LEU A 43 10.07 14.27 -23.95
CA LEU A 43 11.11 15.20 -23.56
C LEU A 43 11.82 14.82 -22.27
N GLY A 44 11.22 13.99 -21.41
CA GLY A 44 11.76 13.61 -20.09
C GLY A 44 11.97 14.80 -19.17
N LEU A 45 11.12 15.83 -19.27
CA LEU A 45 11.17 17.03 -18.45
C LEU A 45 10.08 16.98 -17.38
N GLU A 46 10.25 17.80 -16.32
CA GLU A 46 9.23 18.00 -15.31
C GLU A 46 8.07 18.83 -15.89
N THR A 47 6.85 18.54 -15.41
CA THR A 47 5.63 19.22 -15.87
C THR A 47 4.97 19.93 -14.71
N VAL A 48 4.44 21.13 -14.95
CA VAL A 48 3.74 21.93 -13.94
C VAL A 48 2.38 22.37 -14.48
N LEU A 49 1.37 22.39 -13.61
CA LEU A 49 0.03 22.91 -13.92
C LEU A 49 -0.57 23.65 -12.74
N GLY A 50 -1.21 24.77 -13.00
CA GLY A 50 -2.15 25.42 -12.11
C GLY A 50 -3.49 24.67 -12.11
N VAL A 51 -3.59 23.59 -11.33
CA VAL A 51 -4.70 22.60 -11.42
C VAL A 51 -6.07 23.22 -11.17
N SER A 52 -6.20 24.16 -10.23
CA SER A 52 -7.49 24.77 -9.88
C SER A 52 -8.09 25.66 -10.97
N ASN A 53 -7.31 26.02 -11.98
CA ASN A 53 -7.82 26.81 -13.11
C ASN A 53 -8.87 26.03 -13.90
N ILE A 54 -8.79 24.70 -13.96
CA ILE A 54 -9.72 23.86 -14.71
C ILE A 54 -11.19 24.11 -14.36
N SER A 55 -11.47 24.34 -13.09
CA SER A 55 -12.83 24.45 -12.54
C SER A 55 -13.33 25.90 -12.37
N PHE A 56 -12.58 26.87 -12.86
CA PHE A 56 -12.95 28.28 -12.70
C PHE A 56 -14.34 28.55 -13.32
N GLY A 57 -15.20 29.30 -12.57
CA GLY A 57 -16.56 29.59 -12.99
C GLY A 57 -17.60 28.48 -12.78
N LEU A 58 -17.21 27.30 -12.28
CA LEU A 58 -18.16 26.21 -11.99
C LEU A 58 -18.57 26.20 -10.51
N PRO A 59 -19.79 25.70 -10.18
CA PRO A 59 -20.16 25.37 -8.81
C PRO A 59 -19.38 24.09 -8.35
N GLN A 60 -19.24 23.90 -7.03
CA GLN A 60 -18.56 22.75 -6.44
C GLN A 60 -17.22 22.43 -7.08
N ARG A 61 -16.40 23.42 -7.26
CA ARG A 61 -15.12 23.40 -7.96
C ARG A 61 -14.21 22.23 -7.54
N ALA A 62 -14.24 21.87 -6.25
CA ALA A 62 -13.41 20.79 -5.71
C ALA A 62 -13.60 19.47 -6.46
N LEU A 63 -14.83 19.12 -6.83
CA LEU A 63 -15.12 17.87 -7.56
C LEU A 63 -14.40 17.81 -8.92
N VAL A 64 -14.49 18.89 -9.70
CA VAL A 64 -13.87 18.96 -11.03
C VAL A 64 -12.35 19.06 -10.90
N THR A 65 -11.86 19.86 -9.95
CA THR A 65 -10.42 20.02 -9.71
C THR A 65 -9.78 18.71 -9.28
N GLN A 66 -10.41 17.96 -8.37
CA GLN A 66 -9.93 16.66 -7.90
C GLN A 66 -9.88 15.63 -9.03
N ALA A 67 -10.95 15.52 -9.82
CA ALA A 67 -11.02 14.61 -10.96
C ALA A 67 -9.95 14.94 -12.03
N PHE A 68 -9.72 16.21 -12.30
CA PHE A 68 -8.68 16.65 -13.22
C PHE A 68 -7.27 16.39 -12.67
N LEU A 69 -7.04 16.64 -11.38
CA LEU A 69 -5.75 16.38 -10.73
C LEU A 69 -5.35 14.91 -10.88
N THR A 70 -6.27 13.96 -10.63
CA THR A 70 -5.98 12.53 -10.78
C THR A 70 -5.63 12.16 -12.22
N GLN A 71 -6.35 12.71 -13.21
CA GLN A 71 -6.05 12.48 -14.63
C GLN A 71 -4.70 13.10 -15.03
N ALA A 72 -4.39 14.29 -14.54
CA ALA A 72 -3.12 14.97 -14.82
C ALA A 72 -1.91 14.22 -14.22
N ILE A 73 -2.01 13.74 -12.99
CA ILE A 73 -0.98 12.88 -12.36
C ILE A 73 -0.81 11.60 -13.18
N GLN A 74 -1.89 10.95 -13.58
CA GLN A 74 -1.85 9.75 -14.41
C GLN A 74 -1.21 10.02 -15.78
N SER A 75 -1.38 11.23 -16.33
CA SER A 75 -0.74 11.65 -17.57
C SER A 75 0.74 12.03 -17.42
N GLY A 76 1.26 12.09 -16.18
CA GLY A 76 2.67 12.39 -15.92
C GLY A 76 2.92 13.79 -15.32
N LEU A 77 1.91 14.43 -14.73
CA LEU A 77 2.12 15.69 -13.99
C LEU A 77 2.97 15.43 -12.74
N THR A 78 4.08 16.18 -12.63
CA THR A 78 5.04 16.03 -11.53
C THR A 78 4.95 17.15 -10.49
N LEU A 79 4.57 18.37 -10.91
CA LEU A 79 4.52 19.56 -10.06
C LEU A 79 3.12 20.20 -10.10
N PRO A 80 2.11 19.64 -9.43
CA PRO A 80 0.79 20.24 -9.35
C PRO A 80 0.80 21.47 -8.43
N ILE A 81 0.34 22.62 -8.93
CA ILE A 81 0.08 23.80 -8.10
C ILE A 81 -1.36 23.66 -7.56
N ILE A 82 -1.45 23.25 -6.31
CA ILE A 82 -2.70 23.00 -5.58
C ILE A 82 -2.65 23.65 -4.20
N ASN A 83 -3.80 23.80 -3.56
CA ASN A 83 -3.85 24.20 -2.16
C ASN A 83 -3.71 22.98 -1.24
N PRO A 84 -2.59 22.81 -0.53
CA PRO A 84 -2.36 21.64 0.33
C PRO A 84 -3.29 21.59 1.56
N ASN A 85 -3.97 22.69 1.90
CA ASN A 85 -4.95 22.74 2.98
C ASN A 85 -6.35 22.25 2.53
N GLN A 86 -6.55 21.98 1.25
CA GLN A 86 -7.76 21.33 0.77
C GLN A 86 -7.60 19.82 0.85
N LYS A 87 -8.30 19.23 1.82
CA LYS A 87 -8.22 17.79 2.10
C LYS A 87 -8.46 16.94 0.85
N GLU A 88 -9.44 17.29 0.04
CA GLU A 88 -9.83 16.57 -1.18
C GLU A 88 -8.67 16.51 -2.19
N MET A 89 -7.85 17.54 -2.27
CA MET A 89 -6.69 17.55 -3.16
C MET A 89 -5.59 16.61 -2.67
N MET A 90 -5.31 16.63 -1.38
CA MET A 90 -4.30 15.74 -0.77
C MET A 90 -4.76 14.30 -0.78
N ASP A 91 -6.04 14.04 -0.51
CA ASP A 91 -6.64 12.69 -0.60
C ASP A 91 -6.48 12.11 -2.03
N ALA A 92 -6.67 12.95 -3.05
CA ALA A 92 -6.47 12.55 -4.45
C ALA A 92 -5.01 12.19 -4.76
N VAL A 93 -4.07 12.99 -4.25
CA VAL A 93 -2.62 12.71 -4.41
C VAL A 93 -2.25 11.38 -3.73
N ASP A 94 -2.73 11.17 -2.49
CA ASP A 94 -2.47 9.94 -1.76
C ASP A 94 -3.05 8.70 -2.48
N ALA A 95 -4.27 8.82 -2.99
CA ALA A 95 -4.89 7.76 -3.78
C ALA A 95 -4.10 7.46 -5.08
N CYS A 96 -3.61 8.49 -5.77
CA CYS A 96 -2.78 8.30 -6.96
C CYS A 96 -1.47 7.56 -6.63
N ARG A 97 -0.81 7.87 -5.50
CA ARG A 97 0.42 7.20 -5.07
C ARG A 97 0.21 5.72 -4.75
N VAL A 98 -0.94 5.38 -4.16
CA VAL A 98 -1.34 3.97 -3.97
C VAL A 98 -1.51 3.27 -5.31
N LEU A 99 -2.25 3.90 -6.24
CA LEU A 99 -2.56 3.31 -7.54
C LEU A 99 -1.34 3.20 -8.47
N SER A 100 -0.36 4.10 -8.33
CA SER A 100 0.92 4.04 -9.07
C SER A 100 1.93 3.06 -8.49
N GLY A 101 1.67 2.51 -7.29
CA GLY A 101 2.60 1.63 -6.58
C GLY A 101 3.75 2.36 -5.88
N GLU A 102 3.72 3.70 -5.80
CA GLU A 102 4.70 4.50 -5.07
C GLU A 102 4.57 4.33 -3.55
N ASP A 103 3.36 4.08 -3.06
CA ASP A 103 3.09 3.80 -1.65
C ASP A 103 3.07 2.29 -1.41
N ALA A 104 4.22 1.75 -1.07
CA ALA A 104 4.37 0.31 -0.82
C ALA A 104 3.46 -0.17 0.31
N ASN A 105 2.67 -1.22 0.03
CA ASN A 105 1.69 -1.80 0.95
C ASN A 105 0.63 -0.80 1.46
N CYS A 106 0.41 0.31 0.74
CA CYS A 106 -0.50 1.39 1.13
C CYS A 106 -0.19 1.99 2.52
N ALA A 107 1.06 1.93 2.96
CA ALA A 107 1.43 2.24 4.34
C ALA A 107 1.16 3.71 4.70
N ALA A 108 1.60 4.65 3.85
CA ALA A 108 1.38 6.08 4.08
C ALA A 108 -0.09 6.47 3.95
N TYR A 109 -0.82 5.83 3.03
CA TYR A 109 -2.26 6.02 2.88
C TYR A 109 -3.02 5.58 4.13
N ILE A 110 -2.73 4.38 4.64
CA ILE A 110 -3.36 3.83 5.84
C ILE A 110 -3.05 4.72 7.05
N GLU A 111 -1.79 5.12 7.24
CA GLU A 111 -1.39 6.00 8.36
C GLU A 111 -2.17 7.32 8.35
N ARG A 112 -2.39 7.91 7.18
CA ARG A 112 -3.04 9.23 7.05
C ARG A 112 -4.56 9.16 7.09
N HIS A 113 -5.16 8.08 6.58
CA HIS A 113 -6.61 7.98 6.38
C HIS A 113 -7.31 7.01 7.33
N ALA A 114 -6.60 6.09 7.99
CA ALA A 114 -7.19 5.29 9.06
C ALA A 114 -7.67 6.23 10.18
N ALA A 115 -8.91 6.10 10.57
CA ALA A 115 -9.42 6.79 11.76
C ALA A 115 -8.43 6.53 12.90
N GLN A 116 -8.01 7.59 13.61
CA GLN A 116 -7.00 7.54 14.66
C GLN A 116 -7.37 6.49 15.72
N THR A 117 -7.09 5.26 15.47
CA THR A 117 -6.95 4.21 16.44
C THR A 117 -5.61 4.42 17.14
N LYS A 118 -5.64 4.50 18.44
CA LYS A 118 -4.58 4.83 19.39
C LYS A 118 -3.18 4.44 18.90
N PRO A 119 -2.14 5.25 19.20
CA PRO A 119 -0.79 5.00 18.74
C PRO A 119 -0.37 3.57 19.11
N GLN A 120 0.07 2.82 18.11
CA GLN A 120 0.87 1.61 18.33
C GLN A 120 2.03 2.03 19.23
N ALA A 121 2.13 1.38 20.36
CA ALA A 121 3.21 1.63 21.31
C ALA A 121 4.56 1.56 20.57
N GLU A 122 5.31 2.66 20.65
CA GLU A 122 6.68 2.72 20.12
C GLU A 122 7.48 1.54 20.68
N GLN A 123 8.04 0.74 19.80
CA GLN A 123 8.91 -0.36 20.20
C GLN A 123 10.17 0.20 20.82
N LYS A 124 10.39 -0.08 22.10
CA LYS A 124 11.71 0.05 22.70
C LYS A 124 12.63 -1.00 22.05
N PRO A 125 13.80 -0.65 21.54
CA PRO A 125 14.77 -1.62 21.01
C PRO A 125 15.16 -2.57 22.15
N GLY A 126 14.98 -3.88 21.96
CA GLY A 126 15.48 -4.90 22.87
C GLY A 126 14.45 -5.77 23.59
N VAL A 127 13.14 -5.63 23.33
CA VAL A 127 12.14 -6.55 23.88
C VAL A 127 11.93 -7.69 22.86
N LYS A 128 12.16 -8.94 23.27
CA LYS A 128 11.76 -10.12 22.48
C LYS A 128 10.26 -10.02 22.20
N LEU A 129 9.90 -10.01 20.94
CA LEU A 129 8.51 -10.01 20.51
C LEU A 129 7.88 -11.37 20.77
N SER A 130 6.66 -11.38 21.29
CA SER A 130 5.86 -12.61 21.31
C SER A 130 5.53 -13.02 19.86
N ILE A 131 5.23 -14.30 19.65
CA ILE A 131 4.82 -14.79 18.32
C ILE A 131 3.56 -14.05 17.83
N ALA A 132 2.63 -13.76 18.74
CA ALA A 132 1.42 -13.00 18.43
C ALA A 132 1.73 -11.56 17.99
N ASP A 133 2.67 -10.88 18.65
CA ASP A 133 3.10 -9.53 18.27
C ASP A 133 3.83 -9.53 16.91
N ALA A 134 4.67 -10.53 16.66
CA ALA A 134 5.38 -10.68 15.39
C ALA A 134 4.41 -10.91 14.23
N ILE A 135 3.40 -11.77 14.43
CA ILE A 135 2.34 -12.02 13.44
C ILE A 135 1.51 -10.76 13.21
N ALA A 136 1.01 -10.12 14.27
CA ALA A 136 0.19 -8.92 14.15
C ALA A 136 0.90 -7.77 13.41
N LYS A 137 2.24 -7.71 13.51
CA LYS A 137 3.08 -6.73 12.81
C LYS A 137 3.54 -7.17 11.42
N GLY A 138 3.25 -8.41 11.02
CA GLY A 138 3.66 -8.96 9.73
C GLY A 138 5.17 -9.22 9.60
N LEU A 139 5.86 -9.51 10.72
CA LEU A 139 7.30 -9.69 10.77
C LEU A 139 7.65 -11.19 10.63
N CYS A 140 7.93 -11.61 9.40
CA CYS A 140 8.12 -13.04 9.07
C CYS A 140 9.32 -13.67 9.79
N ASP A 141 10.45 -12.99 9.84
CA ASP A 141 11.68 -13.53 10.44
C ASP A 141 11.54 -13.66 11.96
N GLU A 142 10.93 -12.67 12.61
CA GLU A 142 10.66 -12.66 14.04
C GLU A 142 9.61 -13.69 14.44
N ALA A 143 8.57 -13.87 13.62
CA ALA A 143 7.55 -14.90 13.84
C ALA A 143 8.14 -16.30 13.73
N ALA A 144 8.98 -16.55 12.72
CA ALA A 144 9.71 -17.80 12.58
C ALA A 144 10.69 -18.04 13.73
N ALA A 145 11.40 -17.00 14.18
CA ALA A 145 12.31 -17.10 15.33
C ALA A 145 11.57 -17.42 16.63
N ALA A 146 10.44 -16.73 16.89
CA ALA A 146 9.60 -17.00 18.06
C ALA A 146 9.01 -18.42 18.02
N ALA A 147 8.59 -18.89 16.85
CA ALA A 147 8.10 -20.27 16.69
C ALA A 147 9.19 -21.28 17.01
N ARG A 148 10.43 -21.08 16.56
CA ARG A 148 11.56 -21.97 16.89
C ARG A 148 11.83 -22.04 18.40
N GLU A 149 11.81 -20.91 19.09
CA GLU A 149 11.99 -20.88 20.55
C GLU A 149 10.86 -21.63 21.30
N LEU A 150 9.61 -21.46 20.86
CA LEU A 150 8.47 -22.17 21.44
C LEU A 150 8.57 -23.69 21.23
N LEU A 151 9.05 -24.11 20.08
CA LEU A 151 9.25 -25.52 19.74
C LEU A 151 10.34 -26.22 20.56
N GLU A 152 11.23 -25.47 21.23
CA GLU A 152 12.21 -26.04 22.18
C GLU A 152 11.56 -26.50 23.49
N THR A 153 10.42 -25.90 23.86
CA THR A 153 9.79 -26.13 25.18
C THR A 153 8.37 -26.68 25.08
N MET A 154 7.76 -26.65 23.90
CA MET A 154 6.36 -27.00 23.68
C MET A 154 6.18 -27.96 22.51
N PRO A 155 5.27 -28.94 22.59
CA PRO A 155 4.95 -29.82 21.47
C PRO A 155 4.47 -29.00 20.25
N PRO A 156 4.81 -29.42 19.01
CA PRO A 156 4.44 -28.65 17.82
C PRO A 156 2.95 -28.38 17.66
N LEU A 157 2.07 -29.32 18.00
CA LEU A 157 0.63 -29.11 17.95
C LEU A 157 0.14 -28.10 19.00
N ASP A 158 0.74 -28.08 20.17
CA ASP A 158 0.42 -27.12 21.21
C ASP A 158 0.82 -25.69 20.80
N VAL A 159 1.93 -25.51 20.06
CA VAL A 159 2.32 -24.22 19.48
C VAL A 159 1.25 -23.73 18.50
N VAL A 160 0.71 -24.63 17.68
CA VAL A 160 -0.38 -24.26 16.74
C VAL A 160 -1.64 -23.87 17.52
N GLU A 161 -2.09 -24.72 18.42
CA GLU A 161 -3.39 -24.53 19.10
C GLU A 161 -3.40 -23.39 20.11
N LYS A 162 -2.29 -23.17 20.83
CA LYS A 162 -2.23 -22.22 21.94
C LYS A 162 -1.65 -20.87 21.58
N GLU A 163 -0.85 -20.80 20.50
CA GLU A 163 -0.13 -19.59 20.11
C GLU A 163 -0.53 -19.08 18.72
N LEU A 164 -0.47 -19.93 17.68
CA LEU A 164 -0.70 -19.48 16.30
C LEU A 164 -2.18 -19.20 16.00
N ILE A 165 -3.08 -20.12 16.39
CA ILE A 165 -4.52 -19.93 16.15
C ILE A 165 -5.03 -18.70 16.90
N PRO A 166 -4.77 -18.50 18.20
CA PRO A 166 -5.22 -17.30 18.91
C PRO A 166 -4.63 -16.00 18.33
N ALA A 167 -3.39 -16.03 17.85
CA ALA A 167 -2.78 -14.88 17.20
C ALA A 167 -3.50 -14.50 15.90
N LEU A 168 -3.85 -15.50 15.07
CA LEU A 168 -4.61 -15.29 13.84
C LEU A 168 -6.03 -14.82 14.12
N ASP A 169 -6.71 -15.38 15.09
CA ASP A 169 -8.06 -14.95 15.49
C ASP A 169 -8.04 -13.48 15.93
N ALA A 170 -7.03 -13.07 16.71
CA ALA A 170 -6.88 -11.68 17.14
C ALA A 170 -6.65 -10.73 15.95
N VAL A 171 -5.88 -11.14 14.94
CA VAL A 171 -5.66 -10.38 13.71
C VAL A 171 -6.97 -10.29 12.91
N GLY A 172 -7.70 -11.40 12.78
CA GLY A 172 -9.01 -11.46 12.13
C GLY A 172 -10.03 -10.50 12.76
N GLU A 173 -10.13 -10.50 14.09
CA GLU A 173 -10.98 -9.55 14.81
C GLU A 173 -10.60 -8.08 14.58
N GLN A 174 -9.30 -7.76 14.51
CA GLN A 174 -8.85 -6.41 14.22
C GLN A 174 -9.23 -5.98 12.82
N TYR A 175 -9.17 -6.89 11.85
CA TYR A 175 -9.62 -6.64 10.48
C TYR A 175 -11.14 -6.42 10.41
N GLU A 176 -11.95 -7.26 11.04
CA GLU A 176 -13.40 -7.09 11.11
C GLU A 176 -13.82 -5.77 11.76
N LYS A 177 -13.09 -5.35 12.80
CA LYS A 177 -13.29 -4.06 13.49
C LYS A 177 -12.70 -2.87 12.73
N GLN A 178 -12.14 -3.07 11.54
CA GLN A 178 -11.48 -2.05 10.72
C GLN A 178 -10.33 -1.31 11.46
N ILE A 179 -9.68 -1.98 12.39
CA ILE A 179 -8.48 -1.49 13.09
C ILE A 179 -7.25 -1.67 12.21
N ILE A 180 -7.21 -2.78 11.47
CA ILE A 180 -6.23 -3.05 10.41
C ILE A 180 -6.92 -3.22 9.06
N PHE A 181 -6.16 -3.06 7.98
CA PHE A 181 -6.66 -3.12 6.61
C PHE A 181 -6.05 -4.31 5.86
N LEU A 182 -6.58 -4.62 4.68
CA LEU A 182 -6.19 -5.79 3.90
C LEU A 182 -4.66 -5.97 3.73
N PRO A 183 -3.85 -4.94 3.43
CA PRO A 183 -2.40 -5.12 3.33
C PRO A 183 -1.75 -5.60 4.63
N GLN A 184 -2.22 -5.12 5.78
CA GLN A 184 -1.72 -5.53 7.09
C GLN A 184 -2.16 -6.96 7.42
N LEU A 185 -3.40 -7.34 7.08
CA LEU A 185 -3.88 -8.71 7.19
C LEU A 185 -3.03 -9.68 6.35
N MET A 186 -2.72 -9.31 5.10
CA MET A 186 -1.85 -10.12 4.22
C MET A 186 -0.44 -10.28 4.78
N ASN A 187 0.14 -9.22 5.34
CA ASN A 187 1.45 -9.29 5.99
C ASN A 187 1.41 -10.20 7.22
N ALA A 188 0.37 -10.12 8.04
CA ALA A 188 0.17 -11.00 9.20
C ALA A 188 0.00 -12.46 8.77
N ALA A 189 -0.73 -12.73 7.68
CA ALA A 189 -0.86 -14.06 7.11
C ALA A 189 0.49 -14.61 6.62
N ALA A 190 1.31 -13.80 5.96
CA ALA A 190 2.66 -14.19 5.56
C ALA A 190 3.56 -14.52 6.76
N ALA A 191 3.52 -13.70 7.82
CA ALA A 191 4.29 -13.93 9.03
C ALA A 191 3.83 -15.21 9.76
N SER A 192 2.52 -15.47 9.82
CA SER A 192 2.03 -16.73 10.38
C SER A 192 2.44 -17.93 9.53
N GLY A 193 2.44 -17.81 8.19
CA GLY A 193 2.95 -18.83 7.28
C GLY A 193 4.41 -19.22 7.59
N ALA A 194 5.27 -18.22 7.81
CA ALA A 194 6.66 -18.44 8.19
C ALA A 194 6.80 -19.20 9.54
N ALA A 195 5.95 -18.88 10.52
CA ALA A 195 5.90 -19.60 11.80
C ALA A 195 5.38 -21.06 11.62
N PHE A 196 4.34 -21.26 10.81
CA PHE A 196 3.83 -22.60 10.49
C PHE A 196 4.85 -23.47 9.77
N ASP A 197 5.69 -22.90 8.91
CA ASP A 197 6.74 -23.65 8.22
C ASP A 197 7.77 -24.21 9.20
N GLU A 198 8.11 -23.49 10.28
CA GLU A 198 8.97 -24.01 11.35
C GLU A 198 8.31 -25.15 12.11
N VAL A 199 7.02 -25.05 12.44
CA VAL A 199 6.26 -26.14 13.07
C VAL A 199 6.23 -27.36 12.16
N ARG A 200 5.93 -27.19 10.87
CA ARG A 200 5.89 -28.26 9.87
C ARG A 200 7.25 -28.96 9.75
N ARG A 201 8.34 -28.21 9.78
CA ARG A 201 9.71 -28.72 9.72
C ARG A 201 9.98 -29.70 10.89
N VAL A 202 9.57 -29.33 12.10
CA VAL A 202 9.77 -30.20 13.29
C VAL A 202 8.88 -31.44 13.25
N ILE A 203 7.60 -31.28 12.83
CA ILE A 203 6.70 -32.43 12.66
C ILE A 203 7.23 -33.40 11.59
N GLY A 204 7.72 -32.88 10.45
CA GLY A 204 8.28 -33.70 9.39
C GLY A 204 9.53 -34.46 9.81
N GLN A 205 10.35 -33.93 10.69
CA GLN A 205 11.49 -34.59 11.28
C GLN A 205 11.09 -35.68 12.30
N SER A 206 9.99 -35.49 13.01
CA SER A 206 9.46 -36.43 14.00
C SER A 206 8.67 -37.59 13.33
N SER A 207 8.05 -37.32 12.17
CA SER A 207 7.20 -38.30 11.44
C SER A 207 7.97 -39.38 10.67
N ALA A 208 9.30 -39.46 10.82
CA ALA A 208 10.05 -40.63 10.32
C ALA A 208 9.73 -41.93 11.07
N ALA A 209 8.84 -41.86 12.09
CA ALA A 209 8.38 -43.03 12.84
C ALA A 209 6.89 -42.87 13.22
N GLY A 210 5.95 -43.31 12.38
CA GLY A 210 4.65 -43.76 12.83
C GLY A 210 3.42 -42.97 12.35
N GLU A 211 2.50 -43.75 11.82
CA GLU A 211 1.05 -43.56 11.70
C GLU A 211 0.52 -42.16 11.28
N GLY A 212 0.67 -41.80 10.02
CA GLY A 212 -0.08 -40.73 9.40
C GLY A 212 -1.59 -41.06 9.33
N LYS A 213 -2.45 -40.12 9.64
CA LYS A 213 -3.93 -40.23 9.52
C LYS A 213 -4.37 -40.20 8.05
N GLY A 214 -3.71 -40.84 7.12
CA GLY A 214 -4.10 -40.93 5.71
C GLY A 214 -4.01 -39.57 4.94
N PRO A 215 -4.08 -39.62 3.61
CA PRO A 215 -4.06 -38.40 2.79
C PRO A 215 -5.41 -37.68 2.86
N ILE A 216 -5.37 -36.37 3.10
CA ILE A 216 -6.50 -35.45 2.90
C ILE A 216 -6.30 -34.77 1.55
N VAL A 217 -7.28 -34.90 0.64
CA VAL A 217 -7.23 -34.24 -0.67
C VAL A 217 -8.09 -32.97 -0.58
N LEU A 218 -7.43 -31.81 -0.78
CA LEU A 218 -8.10 -30.52 -0.96
C LEU A 218 -8.05 -30.18 -2.45
N ALA A 219 -9.18 -29.86 -3.02
CA ALA A 219 -9.29 -29.47 -4.42
C ALA A 219 -10.21 -28.26 -4.57
N THR A 220 -9.78 -27.25 -5.31
CA THR A 220 -10.61 -26.16 -5.76
C THR A 220 -11.19 -26.47 -7.13
N VAL A 221 -12.39 -26.00 -7.41
CA VAL A 221 -13.04 -26.16 -8.71
C VAL A 221 -12.50 -25.08 -9.66
N GLU A 222 -12.32 -25.42 -10.95
CA GLU A 222 -11.87 -24.47 -11.96
C GLU A 222 -12.81 -23.26 -12.02
N GLY A 223 -12.26 -22.05 -11.79
CA GLY A 223 -13.02 -20.79 -11.73
C GLY A 223 -13.46 -20.36 -10.33
N ASP A 224 -13.23 -21.15 -9.29
CA ASP A 224 -13.41 -20.72 -7.90
C ASP A 224 -12.21 -19.88 -7.47
N ILE A 225 -12.49 -18.63 -7.05
CA ILE A 225 -11.50 -17.65 -6.58
C ILE A 225 -11.51 -17.50 -5.05
N HIS A 226 -12.24 -18.35 -4.35
CA HIS A 226 -12.29 -18.37 -2.90
C HIS A 226 -11.36 -19.46 -2.38
N ASP A 227 -10.34 -19.05 -1.65
CA ASP A 227 -9.45 -19.95 -0.89
C ASP A 227 -10.02 -20.22 0.50
#